data_9f350bd5f3fb393ee94331a933ff3615
#
_entry.id   9f350bd5f3fb393ee94331a933ff3615
#
_cell.length_a   1.000
_cell.length_b   1.000
_cell.length_c   1.000
_cell.angle_alpha   90.00
_cell.angle_beta   90.00
_cell.angle_gamma   90.00
#
_symmetry.space_group_name_H-M   'P 1'
#
loop_
_entity.id
_entity.type
_entity.pdbx_description
1 polymer ?
#
loop_
_entity_poly.entity_id
_entity_poly.type
_entity_poly.pdbx_seq_one_letter_code
_entity_poly.pdbx_strand_id
1 'polypeptide(L)'
;MYLYGASGHAKVIIDILRANNENVEALFDDNEAIHSLLGYPVLCSSEVRGPLIISIGSNSIRKKIAESLNVTFGEAFHPSAIISEESEISEGTVVMQGAIIQSDVRLGRHCIINTGASVDHECVIEDYVHISPHCTLCGNVSVGEGTWIGAGSTIIPGVKIGKWSVIGAGSVVTKYIPDNVLAAGNRCRIIKKL
;
A
#
# COMPACT_ATOMS: atom_id res chain seq x y z
N MET A 1 -9.76 5.34 -15.38
CA MET A 1 -8.96 5.52 -14.15
C MET A 1 -7.78 6.42 -14.45
N TYR A 2 -7.41 7.33 -13.51
CA TYR A 2 -6.20 8.13 -13.56
C TYR A 2 -5.20 7.67 -12.51
N LEU A 3 -3.90 7.92 -12.73
CA LEU A 3 -2.85 7.64 -11.76
C LEU A 3 -2.08 8.91 -11.41
N TYR A 4 -1.65 9.07 -10.17
CA TYR A 4 -0.72 10.12 -9.77
C TYR A 4 0.65 9.51 -9.44
N GLY A 5 1.67 9.89 -10.18
CA GLY A 5 3.02 9.33 -10.18
C GLY A 5 3.27 8.45 -11.39
N ALA A 6 4.31 8.74 -12.16
CA ALA A 6 4.66 8.06 -13.42
C ALA A 6 5.98 7.31 -13.30
N SER A 7 6.13 6.45 -12.29
CA SER A 7 7.37 5.72 -12.02
C SER A 7 7.16 4.20 -11.95
N GLY A 8 8.09 3.46 -11.34
CA GLY A 8 8.04 1.99 -11.28
C GLY A 8 6.77 1.43 -10.65
N HIS A 9 6.25 2.07 -9.59
CA HIS A 9 5.04 1.62 -8.92
C HIS A 9 3.80 1.78 -9.81
N ALA A 10 3.73 2.86 -10.59
CA ALA A 10 2.66 3.06 -11.56
C ALA A 10 2.56 1.94 -12.59
N LYS A 11 3.69 1.37 -13.03
CA LYS A 11 3.69 0.25 -13.98
C LYS A 11 2.94 -0.97 -13.44
N VAL A 12 3.14 -1.28 -12.15
CA VAL A 12 2.44 -2.41 -11.51
C VAL A 12 0.94 -2.15 -11.39
N ILE A 13 0.54 -0.92 -11.03
CA ILE A 13 -0.88 -0.55 -10.96
C ILE A 13 -1.53 -0.58 -12.35
N ILE A 14 -0.84 -0.11 -13.39
CA ILE A 14 -1.31 -0.24 -14.78
C ILE A 14 -1.56 -1.70 -15.15
N ASP A 15 -0.67 -2.62 -14.75
CA ASP A 15 -0.87 -4.04 -15.03
C ASP A 15 -2.10 -4.61 -14.29
N ILE A 16 -2.38 -4.15 -13.07
CA ILE A 16 -3.62 -4.52 -12.33
C ILE A 16 -4.85 -4.03 -13.09
N LEU A 17 -4.88 -2.76 -13.49
CA LEU A 17 -6.01 -2.17 -14.20
C LEU A 17 -6.24 -2.86 -15.53
N ARG A 18 -5.19 -3.18 -16.28
CA ARG A 18 -5.27 -3.95 -17.52
C ARG A 18 -5.84 -5.36 -17.30
N ALA A 19 -5.41 -6.04 -16.22
CA ALA A 19 -5.92 -7.36 -15.87
C ALA A 19 -7.42 -7.35 -15.53
N ASN A 20 -7.93 -6.22 -15.02
CA ASN A 20 -9.35 -5.97 -14.77
C ASN A 20 -10.11 -5.46 -15.99
N ASN A 21 -9.46 -5.29 -17.15
CA ASN A 21 -10.03 -4.61 -18.33
C ASN A 21 -10.46 -3.16 -18.04
N GLU A 22 -9.84 -2.52 -17.07
CA GLU A 22 -10.06 -1.11 -16.76
C GLU A 22 -9.18 -0.20 -17.63
N ASN A 23 -9.78 0.88 -18.14
CA ASN A 23 -9.06 1.83 -18.95
C ASN A 23 -8.24 2.81 -18.09
N VAL A 24 -6.97 3.00 -18.43
CA VAL A 24 -6.13 4.06 -17.89
C VAL A 24 -6.18 5.24 -18.87
N GLU A 25 -6.71 6.38 -18.43
CA GLU A 25 -6.88 7.57 -19.28
C GLU A 25 -5.56 8.35 -19.43
N ALA A 26 -4.92 8.63 -18.29
CA ALA A 26 -3.66 9.34 -18.22
C ALA A 26 -3.01 9.15 -16.84
N LEU A 27 -1.73 9.54 -16.76
CA LEU A 27 -1.04 9.72 -15.50
C LEU A 27 -0.80 11.20 -15.25
N PHE A 28 -0.62 11.56 -13.99
CA PHE A 28 -0.17 12.90 -13.58
C PHE A 28 1.17 12.78 -12.87
N ASP A 29 2.10 13.69 -13.12
CA ASP A 29 3.38 13.74 -12.42
C ASP A 29 3.87 15.17 -12.29
N ASP A 30 4.59 15.48 -11.21
CA ASP A 30 5.22 16.79 -11.00
C ASP A 30 6.48 16.96 -11.86
N ASN A 31 7.02 15.88 -12.40
CA ASN A 31 8.18 15.92 -13.28
C ASN A 31 7.76 16.13 -14.73
N GLU A 32 7.79 17.37 -15.16
CA GLU A 32 7.41 17.78 -16.52
C GLU A 32 8.25 17.14 -17.64
N ALA A 33 9.40 16.51 -17.31
CA ALA A 33 10.20 15.80 -18.31
C ALA A 33 9.64 14.42 -18.68
N ILE A 34 8.64 13.92 -17.95
CA ILE A 34 7.99 12.64 -18.24
C ILE A 34 6.73 12.88 -19.05
N HIS A 35 6.73 12.52 -20.32
CA HIS A 35 5.61 12.74 -21.24
C HIS A 35 4.75 11.50 -21.48
N SER A 36 5.29 10.30 -21.19
CA SER A 36 4.54 9.04 -21.33
C SER A 36 5.09 7.94 -20.46
N LEU A 37 4.24 6.99 -20.05
CA LEU A 37 4.61 5.76 -19.37
C LEU A 37 3.78 4.60 -19.94
N LEU A 38 4.44 3.55 -20.42
CA LEU A 38 3.80 2.36 -21.04
C LEU A 38 2.76 2.69 -22.12
N GLY A 39 2.96 3.79 -22.87
CA GLY A 39 2.08 4.26 -23.94
C GLY A 39 0.94 5.17 -23.46
N TYR A 40 0.76 5.40 -22.17
CA TYR A 40 -0.20 6.35 -21.62
C TYR A 40 0.41 7.75 -21.51
N PRO A 41 -0.35 8.82 -21.78
CA PRO A 41 0.14 10.19 -21.64
C PRO A 41 0.37 10.51 -20.16
N VAL A 42 1.43 11.28 -19.89
CA VAL A 42 1.69 11.90 -18.58
C VAL A 42 1.42 13.38 -18.69
N LEU A 43 0.52 13.87 -17.86
CA LEU A 43 0.04 15.25 -17.80
C LEU A 43 0.60 15.96 -16.57
N CYS A 44 0.55 17.29 -16.58
CA CYS A 44 0.95 18.09 -15.43
C CYS A 44 0.02 17.82 -14.21
N SER A 45 0.59 17.81 -13.02
CA SER A 45 -0.16 17.61 -11.77
C SER A 45 -1.19 18.71 -11.47
N SER A 46 -1.12 19.86 -12.12
CA SER A 46 -2.15 20.91 -12.04
C SER A 46 -3.50 20.53 -12.66
N GLU A 47 -3.54 19.49 -13.48
CA GLU A 47 -4.75 19.02 -14.19
C GLU A 47 -5.42 17.80 -13.52
N VAL A 48 -5.01 17.42 -12.31
CA VAL A 48 -5.48 16.22 -11.63
C VAL A 48 -6.99 16.15 -11.51
N ARG A 49 -7.54 14.99 -11.83
CA ARG A 49 -8.95 14.64 -11.75
C ARG A 49 -9.13 13.16 -11.41
N GLY A 50 -10.34 12.81 -10.94
CA GLY A 50 -10.65 11.44 -10.54
C GLY A 50 -11.56 10.69 -11.53
N PRO A 51 -11.79 9.42 -11.28
CA PRO A 51 -11.26 8.65 -10.15
C PRO A 51 -9.74 8.41 -10.26
N LEU A 52 -9.03 8.59 -9.15
CA LEU A 52 -7.56 8.66 -9.08
C LEU A 52 -6.98 7.59 -8.15
N ILE A 53 -5.87 6.96 -8.54
CA ILE A 53 -5.03 6.15 -7.65
C ILE A 53 -3.66 6.82 -7.54
N ILE A 54 -3.16 6.98 -6.31
CA ILE A 54 -1.82 7.54 -6.08
C ILE A 54 -0.78 6.42 -6.18
N SER A 55 -0.06 6.39 -7.29
CA SER A 55 0.92 5.37 -7.64
C SER A 55 2.33 5.67 -7.10
N ILE A 56 2.41 6.13 -5.85
CA ILE A 56 3.65 6.49 -5.17
C ILE A 56 3.89 5.59 -3.96
N GLY A 57 5.04 4.90 -3.94
CA GLY A 57 5.38 3.94 -2.88
C GLY A 57 5.70 4.57 -1.52
N SER A 58 6.15 5.83 -1.48
CA SER A 58 6.43 6.54 -0.21
C SER A 58 5.14 6.88 0.52
N ASN A 59 4.95 6.33 1.72
CA ASN A 59 3.73 6.50 2.51
C ASN A 59 3.46 7.98 2.86
N SER A 60 4.50 8.72 3.26
CA SER A 60 4.37 10.14 3.62
C SER A 60 4.06 11.04 2.42
N ILE A 61 4.68 10.77 1.26
CA ILE A 61 4.39 11.50 0.03
C ILE A 61 2.97 11.16 -0.44
N ARG A 62 2.57 9.88 -0.42
CA ARG A 62 1.22 9.44 -0.78
C ARG A 62 0.15 10.10 0.08
N LYS A 63 0.38 10.20 1.40
CA LYS A 63 -0.50 10.94 2.32
C LYS A 63 -0.60 12.41 1.96
N LYS A 64 0.55 13.09 1.78
CA LYS A 64 0.58 14.52 1.45
C LYS A 64 -0.20 14.83 0.17
N ILE A 65 -0.06 13.99 -0.85
CA ILE A 65 -0.80 14.16 -2.12
C ILE A 65 -2.29 13.92 -1.89
N ALA A 66 -2.68 12.82 -1.22
CA ALA A 66 -4.08 12.52 -0.97
C ALA A 66 -4.81 13.65 -0.20
N GLU A 67 -4.15 14.22 0.81
CA GLU A 67 -4.71 15.31 1.61
C GLU A 67 -4.75 16.66 0.88
N SER A 68 -3.96 16.83 -0.18
CA SER A 68 -3.93 18.08 -0.97
C SER A 68 -4.95 18.11 -2.10
N LEU A 69 -5.52 16.98 -2.47
CA LEU A 69 -6.41 16.84 -3.61
C LEU A 69 -7.88 16.74 -3.18
N ASN A 70 -8.76 17.39 -3.92
CA ASN A 70 -10.20 17.26 -3.77
C ASN A 70 -10.79 16.53 -4.97
N VAL A 71 -10.53 15.22 -5.03
CA VAL A 71 -10.99 14.32 -6.09
C VAL A 71 -11.54 13.03 -5.49
N THR A 72 -12.28 12.25 -6.29
CA THR A 72 -12.63 10.88 -5.90
C THR A 72 -11.41 9.97 -6.08
N PHE A 73 -11.17 9.08 -5.12
CA PHE A 73 -10.13 8.08 -5.23
C PHE A 73 -10.72 6.74 -5.67
N GLY A 74 -10.00 6.07 -6.57
CA GLY A 74 -10.28 4.72 -7.00
C GLY A 74 -9.45 3.71 -6.22
N GLU A 75 -9.70 2.44 -6.50
CA GLU A 75 -8.97 1.31 -5.94
C GLU A 75 -8.57 0.36 -7.09
N ALA A 76 -7.57 -0.49 -6.85
CA ALA A 76 -7.16 -1.48 -7.84
C ALA A 76 -6.80 -2.79 -7.15
N PHE A 77 -7.57 -3.84 -7.43
CA PHE A 77 -7.35 -5.18 -6.90
C PHE A 77 -7.04 -6.12 -8.06
N HIS A 78 -5.89 -6.78 -8.01
CA HIS A 78 -5.51 -7.70 -9.06
C HIS A 78 -6.44 -8.96 -9.04
N PRO A 79 -6.89 -9.49 -10.20
CA PRO A 79 -7.79 -10.64 -10.23
C PRO A 79 -7.23 -11.92 -9.59
N SER A 80 -5.91 -12.04 -9.44
CA SER A 80 -5.28 -13.14 -8.72
C SER A 80 -5.14 -12.91 -7.21
N ALA A 81 -5.56 -11.77 -6.69
CA ALA A 81 -5.65 -11.57 -5.25
C ALA A 81 -6.85 -12.37 -4.71
N ILE A 82 -6.69 -12.95 -3.53
CA ILE A 82 -7.76 -13.65 -2.82
C ILE A 82 -8.22 -12.73 -1.69
N ILE A 83 -9.43 -12.17 -1.84
CA ILE A 83 -9.98 -11.20 -0.89
C ILE A 83 -11.28 -11.76 -0.33
N SER A 84 -11.37 -11.88 0.99
CA SER A 84 -12.60 -12.30 1.66
C SER A 84 -13.71 -11.28 1.48
N GLU A 85 -14.93 -11.73 1.26
CA GLU A 85 -16.13 -10.89 1.18
C GLU A 85 -16.44 -10.17 2.51
N GLU A 86 -15.95 -10.72 3.63
CA GLU A 86 -16.09 -10.13 4.97
C GLU A 86 -15.01 -9.09 5.31
N SER A 87 -14.12 -8.76 4.37
CA SER A 87 -13.10 -7.74 4.56
C SER A 87 -13.62 -6.35 4.16
N GLU A 88 -13.17 -5.32 4.89
CA GLU A 88 -13.46 -3.93 4.60
C GLU A 88 -12.21 -3.25 4.02
N ILE A 89 -12.29 -2.72 2.81
CA ILE A 89 -11.16 -2.04 2.15
C ILE A 89 -11.59 -0.63 1.78
N SER A 90 -10.79 0.37 2.20
CA SER A 90 -11.10 1.77 1.95
C SER A 90 -10.46 2.29 0.66
N GLU A 91 -10.99 3.39 0.14
CA GLU A 91 -10.59 4.05 -1.09
C GLU A 91 -9.08 4.28 -1.25
N GLY A 92 -8.60 4.38 -2.46
CA GLY A 92 -7.20 4.62 -2.79
C GLY A 92 -6.29 3.41 -2.57
N THR A 93 -6.81 2.32 -2.00
CA THR A 93 -6.02 1.12 -1.66
C THR A 93 -5.77 0.26 -2.89
N VAL A 94 -4.56 -0.30 -2.97
CA VAL A 94 -4.16 -1.21 -4.03
C VAL A 94 -3.78 -2.58 -3.46
N VAL A 95 -4.31 -3.65 -4.07
CA VAL A 95 -4.04 -5.04 -3.71
C VAL A 95 -3.43 -5.75 -4.92
N MET A 96 -2.18 -6.18 -4.78
CA MET A 96 -1.38 -6.67 -5.91
C MET A 96 -1.52 -8.18 -6.13
N GLN A 97 -0.82 -8.65 -7.15
CA GLN A 97 -0.83 -10.04 -7.62
C GLN A 97 -0.57 -11.03 -6.48
N GLY A 98 -1.46 -12.01 -6.33
CA GLY A 98 -1.32 -13.11 -5.37
C GLY A 98 -1.38 -12.71 -3.90
N ALA A 99 -1.76 -11.48 -3.57
CA ALA A 99 -2.01 -11.09 -2.19
C ALA A 99 -3.26 -11.79 -1.65
N ILE A 100 -3.26 -12.08 -0.34
CA ILE A 100 -4.36 -12.76 0.36
C ILE A 100 -4.84 -11.88 1.51
N ILE A 101 -6.13 -11.61 1.56
CA ILE A 101 -6.81 -10.86 2.62
C ILE A 101 -7.93 -11.73 3.16
N GLN A 102 -7.83 -12.10 4.44
CA GLN A 102 -8.77 -13.01 5.10
C GLN A 102 -9.97 -12.28 5.72
N SER A 103 -10.87 -13.04 6.34
CA SER A 103 -12.11 -12.53 6.95
C SER A 103 -11.87 -11.51 8.05
N ASP A 104 -12.77 -10.54 8.16
CA ASP A 104 -12.76 -9.48 9.19
C ASP A 104 -11.50 -8.58 9.17
N VAL A 105 -10.75 -8.57 8.06
CA VAL A 105 -9.65 -7.63 7.87
C VAL A 105 -10.21 -6.26 7.53
N ARG A 106 -9.66 -5.22 8.17
CA ARG A 106 -9.96 -3.81 7.87
C ARG A 106 -8.72 -3.12 7.33
N LEU A 107 -8.80 -2.64 6.09
CA LEU A 107 -7.77 -1.84 5.44
C LEU A 107 -8.22 -0.39 5.34
N GLY A 108 -7.40 0.51 5.87
CA GLY A 108 -7.59 1.95 5.75
C GLY A 108 -7.35 2.45 4.33
N ARG A 109 -7.42 3.77 4.18
CA ARG A 109 -7.30 4.46 2.89
C ARG A 109 -5.87 4.42 2.36
N HIS A 110 -5.73 4.36 1.05
CA HIS A 110 -4.46 4.46 0.35
C HIS A 110 -3.40 3.45 0.83
N CYS A 111 -3.81 2.27 1.26
CA CYS A 111 -2.90 1.19 1.61
C CYS A 111 -2.30 0.53 0.36
N ILE A 112 -1.11 -0.06 0.53
CA ILE A 112 -0.48 -0.90 -0.48
C ILE A 112 -0.32 -2.30 0.11
N ILE A 113 -1.07 -3.27 -0.40
CA ILE A 113 -0.89 -4.69 -0.10
C ILE A 113 -0.17 -5.30 -1.30
N ASN A 114 1.13 -5.48 -1.14
CA ASN A 114 2.01 -5.78 -2.27
C ASN A 114 1.99 -7.27 -2.65
N THR A 115 2.66 -7.60 -3.74
CA THR A 115 2.71 -8.93 -4.37
C THR A 115 2.93 -10.05 -3.36
N GLY A 116 2.03 -11.03 -3.33
CA GLY A 116 2.11 -12.21 -2.48
C GLY A 116 2.09 -11.96 -0.97
N ALA A 117 1.74 -10.76 -0.52
CA ALA A 117 1.55 -10.48 0.89
C ALA A 117 0.28 -11.16 1.41
N SER A 118 0.30 -11.69 2.65
CA SER A 118 -0.87 -12.26 3.30
C SER A 118 -1.21 -11.49 4.58
N VAL A 119 -2.49 -11.13 4.71
CA VAL A 119 -3.08 -10.50 5.87
C VAL A 119 -4.16 -11.42 6.39
N ASP A 120 -3.90 -12.04 7.53
CA ASP A 120 -4.78 -13.03 8.13
C ASP A 120 -5.94 -12.37 8.89
N HIS A 121 -6.89 -13.17 9.36
CA HIS A 121 -8.17 -12.75 9.94
C HIS A 121 -8.04 -11.70 11.06
N GLU A 122 -9.05 -10.83 11.18
CA GLU A 122 -9.18 -9.83 12.26
C GLU A 122 -8.03 -8.80 12.32
N CYS A 123 -7.23 -8.67 11.26
CA CYS A 123 -6.19 -7.66 11.19
C CYS A 123 -6.78 -6.27 10.96
N VAL A 124 -6.18 -5.26 11.61
CA VAL A 124 -6.53 -3.84 11.42
C VAL A 124 -5.31 -3.09 10.89
N ILE A 125 -5.41 -2.60 9.67
CA ILE A 125 -4.36 -1.87 8.97
C ILE A 125 -4.86 -0.45 8.76
N GLU A 126 -4.23 0.52 9.45
CA GLU A 126 -4.63 1.92 9.35
C GLU A 126 -4.22 2.54 8.00
N ASP A 127 -4.59 3.81 7.77
CA ASP A 127 -4.37 4.54 6.52
C ASP A 127 -2.88 4.58 6.10
N TYR A 128 -2.63 4.62 4.79
CA TYR A 128 -1.31 4.80 4.18
C TYR A 128 -0.27 3.72 4.52
N VAL A 129 -0.66 2.59 5.08
CA VAL A 129 0.27 1.49 5.37
C VAL A 129 0.75 0.84 4.07
N HIS A 130 2.01 0.41 4.06
CA HIS A 130 2.58 -0.39 2.98
C HIS A 130 3.04 -1.75 3.52
N ILE A 131 2.33 -2.80 3.17
CA ILE A 131 2.72 -4.19 3.39
C ILE A 131 3.49 -4.65 2.14
N SER A 132 4.81 -4.76 2.25
CA SER A 132 5.71 -5.07 1.13
C SER A 132 5.55 -6.52 0.62
N PRO A 133 6.19 -6.86 -0.51
CA PRO A 133 6.07 -8.20 -1.09
C PRO A 133 6.36 -9.33 -0.11
N HIS A 134 5.53 -10.38 -0.17
CA HIS A 134 5.68 -11.61 0.62
C HIS A 134 5.75 -11.41 2.14
N CYS A 135 5.16 -10.33 2.67
CA CYS A 135 4.93 -10.20 4.10
C CYS A 135 3.81 -11.11 4.57
N THR A 136 3.94 -11.63 5.78
CA THR A 136 2.89 -12.41 6.45
C THR A 136 2.48 -11.72 7.74
N LEU A 137 1.25 -11.27 7.82
CA LEU A 137 0.61 -10.80 9.05
C LEU A 137 -0.33 -11.90 9.53
N CYS A 138 -0.02 -12.50 10.68
CA CYS A 138 -0.89 -13.50 11.30
C CYS A 138 -2.13 -12.84 11.92
N GLY A 139 -3.08 -13.65 12.38
CA GLY A 139 -4.37 -13.17 12.88
C GLY A 139 -4.29 -12.12 13.99
N ASN A 140 -5.24 -11.18 13.97
CA ASN A 140 -5.40 -10.11 14.97
C ASN A 140 -4.17 -9.18 15.11
N VAL A 141 -3.43 -8.95 14.02
CA VAL A 141 -2.34 -7.96 13.97
C VAL A 141 -2.91 -6.57 13.72
N SER A 142 -2.36 -5.57 14.42
CA SER A 142 -2.70 -4.15 14.16
C SER A 142 -1.48 -3.41 13.67
N VAL A 143 -1.61 -2.63 12.58
CA VAL A 143 -0.54 -1.79 12.01
C VAL A 143 -1.01 -0.36 11.91
N GLY A 144 -0.30 0.53 12.62
CA GLY A 144 -0.62 1.95 12.67
C GLY A 144 -0.32 2.69 11.38
N GLU A 145 -0.99 3.82 11.22
CA GLU A 145 -0.95 4.71 10.05
C GLU A 145 0.47 4.96 9.53
N GLY A 146 0.61 4.93 8.22
CA GLY A 146 1.85 5.28 7.51
C GLY A 146 3.01 4.32 7.74
N THR A 147 2.83 3.23 8.47
CA THR A 147 3.88 2.25 8.75
C THR A 147 4.24 1.45 7.51
N TRP A 148 5.50 1.14 7.36
CA TRP A 148 6.04 0.34 6.27
C TRP A 148 6.58 -0.99 6.80
N ILE A 149 6.00 -2.10 6.35
CA ILE A 149 6.47 -3.46 6.65
C ILE A 149 7.35 -3.92 5.48
N GLY A 150 8.64 -4.08 5.71
CA GLY A 150 9.63 -4.49 4.71
C GLY A 150 9.43 -5.92 4.20
N ALA A 151 9.81 -6.15 2.95
CA ALA A 151 9.56 -7.39 2.21
C ALA A 151 9.97 -8.65 2.99
N GLY A 152 9.15 -9.70 2.89
CA GLY A 152 9.40 -11.00 3.53
C GLY A 152 9.35 -10.99 5.06
N SER A 153 8.81 -9.96 5.68
CA SER A 153 8.66 -9.90 7.14
C SER A 153 7.46 -10.73 7.61
N THR A 154 7.58 -11.32 8.80
CA THR A 154 6.52 -12.08 9.47
C THR A 154 6.16 -11.42 10.79
N ILE A 155 4.88 -11.17 11.01
CA ILE A 155 4.34 -10.61 12.26
C ILE A 155 3.48 -11.69 12.91
N ILE A 156 3.84 -12.11 14.15
CA ILE A 156 3.11 -13.17 14.85
C ILE A 156 1.74 -12.70 15.34
N PRO A 157 0.79 -13.61 15.65
CA PRO A 157 -0.57 -13.24 16.03
C PRO A 157 -0.65 -12.22 17.17
N GLY A 158 -1.61 -11.29 17.08
CA GLY A 158 -1.94 -10.31 18.12
C GLY A 158 -0.92 -9.18 18.33
N VAL A 159 0.12 -9.10 17.52
CA VAL A 159 1.12 -8.05 17.64
C VAL A 159 0.56 -6.70 17.14
N LYS A 160 0.90 -5.63 17.87
CA LYS A 160 0.62 -4.26 17.48
C LYS A 160 1.89 -3.55 17.04
N ILE A 161 1.83 -2.88 15.90
CA ILE A 161 2.91 -2.03 15.35
C ILE A 161 2.37 -0.61 15.28
N GLY A 162 3.10 0.34 15.88
CA GLY A 162 2.71 1.75 15.95
C GLY A 162 2.77 2.46 14.60
N LYS A 163 2.47 3.76 14.63
CA LYS A 163 2.38 4.63 13.45
C LYS A 163 3.76 5.04 12.95
N TRP A 164 3.86 5.26 11.64
CA TRP A 164 5.04 5.84 10.99
C TRP A 164 6.34 5.10 11.32
N SER A 165 6.23 3.81 11.62
CA SER A 165 7.37 2.94 11.88
C SER A 165 7.78 2.19 10.62
N VAL A 166 9.03 1.76 10.58
CA VAL A 166 9.59 0.96 9.50
C VAL A 166 10.06 -0.37 10.07
N ILE A 167 9.53 -1.45 9.55
CA ILE A 167 10.03 -2.80 9.80
C ILE A 167 10.96 -3.18 8.66
N GLY A 168 12.23 -3.47 8.97
CA GLY A 168 13.22 -3.88 7.98
C GLY A 168 12.86 -5.21 7.32
N ALA A 169 13.25 -5.40 6.07
CA ALA A 169 12.95 -6.62 5.31
C ALA A 169 13.44 -7.89 6.03
N GLY A 170 12.71 -8.99 5.87
CA GLY A 170 13.04 -10.29 6.48
C GLY A 170 12.93 -10.35 8.01
N SER A 171 12.24 -9.39 8.61
CA SER A 171 12.10 -9.34 10.06
C SER A 171 11.04 -10.30 10.58
N VAL A 172 11.25 -10.83 11.81
CA VAL A 172 10.24 -11.59 12.57
C VAL A 172 9.84 -10.78 13.79
N VAL A 173 8.65 -10.16 13.72
CA VAL A 173 8.13 -9.28 14.77
C VAL A 173 7.33 -10.11 15.78
N THR A 174 7.85 -10.19 16.99
CA THR A 174 7.29 -11.03 18.06
C THR A 174 6.79 -10.24 19.27
N LYS A 175 6.85 -8.90 19.20
CA LYS A 175 6.45 -8.01 20.29
C LYS A 175 5.94 -6.69 19.71
N TYR A 176 5.25 -5.90 20.54
CA TYR A 176 4.85 -4.54 20.24
C TYR A 176 6.02 -3.69 19.73
N ILE A 177 5.77 -2.94 18.66
CA ILE A 177 6.68 -1.93 18.10
C ILE A 177 6.03 -0.56 18.30
N PRO A 178 6.69 0.40 18.95
CA PRO A 178 6.14 1.74 19.16
C PRO A 178 6.14 2.59 17.88
N ASP A 179 5.56 3.79 17.96
CA ASP A 179 5.53 4.75 16.86
C ASP A 179 6.93 5.30 16.52
N ASN A 180 7.10 5.70 15.27
CA ASN A 180 8.26 6.46 14.78
C ASN A 180 9.61 5.77 15.06
N VAL A 181 9.70 4.47 14.80
CA VAL A 181 10.95 3.72 14.95
C VAL A 181 11.29 2.91 13.70
N LEU A 182 12.58 2.71 13.49
CA LEU A 182 13.11 1.64 12.64
C LEU A 182 13.37 0.43 13.53
N ALA A 183 12.74 -0.69 13.19
CA ALA A 183 12.98 -1.98 13.86
C ALA A 183 13.30 -3.05 12.79
N ALA A 184 14.21 -3.98 13.10
CA ALA A 184 14.58 -5.02 12.16
C ALA A 184 15.15 -6.27 12.85
N GLY A 185 15.22 -7.35 12.09
CA GLY A 185 15.92 -8.60 12.41
C GLY A 185 15.02 -9.76 12.82
N ASN A 186 15.62 -10.93 12.95
CA ASN A 186 14.98 -12.14 13.49
C ASN A 186 15.72 -12.52 14.79
N ARG A 187 15.15 -12.21 15.92
CA ARG A 187 13.92 -11.52 16.33
C ARG A 187 14.04 -10.00 16.12
N CYS A 188 12.95 -9.37 15.66
CA CYS A 188 12.93 -7.93 15.40
C CYS A 188 13.18 -7.11 16.68
N ARG A 189 14.05 -6.10 16.57
CA ARG A 189 14.41 -5.15 17.64
C ARG A 189 14.41 -3.73 17.10
N ILE A 190 14.14 -2.77 17.99
CA ILE A 190 14.25 -1.35 17.65
C ILE A 190 15.73 -1.03 17.40
N ILE A 191 16.01 -0.41 16.25
CA ILE A 191 17.35 0.03 15.83
C ILE A 191 17.53 1.50 16.20
N LYS A 192 16.53 2.35 15.87
CA LYS A 192 16.57 3.79 16.15
C LYS A 192 15.16 4.41 16.10
N LYS A 193 15.03 5.64 16.60
CA LYS A 193 13.89 6.52 16.35
C LYS A 193 14.00 7.14 14.94
N LEU A 194 12.87 7.41 14.30
CA LEU A 194 12.75 8.08 13.00
C LEU A 194 12.38 9.55 13.19
#